data_c0375ec0a3ffecfd7d91fa6dc9810d47
#
_entry.id   c0375ec0a3ffecfd7d91fa6dc9810d47
#
_cell.length_a   1.000
_cell.length_b   1.000
_cell.length_c   1.000
_cell.angle_alpha   90.00
_cell.angle_beta   90.00
_cell.angle_gamma   90.00
#
_symmetry.space_group_name_H-M   'P 1'
#
loop_
_entity.id
_entity.type
_entity.pdbx_description
1 polymer ?
#
loop_
_entity_poly.entity_id
_entity_poly.type
_entity_poly.pdbx_seq_one_letter_code
_entity_poly.pdbx_strand_id
1 'polypeptide(L)'
;MSLSLNQSLEERYLLSLAREEIEYLRRLYGKATDALGKVGDLQATEYGAATFHRIFTPDVVVRVTGGPRVLEGSGPDSWAEVVTNALKDYESTQHLIGTQVVEFTDVQFENGEVSNGGAEMSSYLQAWHAWPDRSARIVLGTYYDKVRFNPAKGWQIYDMTLEYTSVEHRQMGEAT
;
A
#
# COMPACT_ATOMS: atom_id res chain seq x y z
N MET A 1 19.93 -4.55 1.51
CA MET A 1 21.12 -5.03 2.28
C MET A 1 20.98 -6.53 2.51
N SER A 2 21.84 -7.36 1.93
CA SER A 2 21.92 -8.79 2.27
C SER A 2 22.21 -8.91 3.77
N LEU A 3 21.52 -9.83 4.46
CA LEU A 3 21.79 -10.14 5.87
C LEU A 3 23.30 -10.37 6.04
N SER A 4 23.98 -9.47 6.73
CA SER A 4 25.41 -9.61 6.95
C SER A 4 25.61 -10.74 7.97
N LEU A 5 26.59 -11.62 7.70
CA LEU A 5 26.96 -12.72 8.62
C LEU A 5 27.41 -12.25 10.01
N ASN A 6 27.56 -10.94 10.22
CA ASN A 6 28.00 -10.31 11.46
C ASN A 6 26.86 -9.81 12.38
N GLN A 7 25.58 -9.95 11.96
CA GLN A 7 24.46 -9.52 12.79
C GLN A 7 24.18 -10.54 13.91
N SER A 8 23.89 -10.04 15.11
CA SER A 8 23.46 -10.88 16.24
C SER A 8 22.12 -11.57 15.94
N LEU A 9 21.82 -12.63 16.66
CA LEU A 9 20.52 -13.31 16.54
C LEU A 9 19.37 -12.36 16.87
N GLU A 10 19.55 -11.50 17.88
CA GLU A 10 18.58 -10.49 18.29
C GLU A 10 18.30 -9.47 17.18
N GLU A 11 19.33 -8.89 16.58
CA GLU A 11 19.18 -7.96 15.43
C GLU A 11 18.46 -8.61 14.25
N ARG A 12 18.80 -9.86 13.94
CA ARG A 12 18.12 -10.62 12.88
C ARG A 12 16.65 -10.86 13.18
N TYR A 13 16.29 -11.11 14.43
CA TYR A 13 14.92 -11.26 14.88
C TYR A 13 14.15 -9.93 14.74
N LEU A 14 14.72 -8.82 15.20
CA LEU A 14 14.14 -7.48 15.09
C LEU A 14 13.94 -7.07 13.62
N LEU A 15 14.90 -7.36 12.73
CA LEU A 15 14.74 -7.13 11.30
C LEU A 15 13.62 -7.99 10.68
N SER A 16 13.42 -9.21 11.17
CA SER A 16 12.32 -10.06 10.71
C SER A 16 10.95 -9.49 11.12
N LEU A 17 10.83 -9.00 12.36
CA LEU A 17 9.61 -8.30 12.81
C LEU A 17 9.37 -7.01 12.03
N ALA A 18 10.41 -6.19 11.87
CA ALA A 18 10.32 -4.95 11.09
C ALA A 18 9.88 -5.21 9.64
N ARG A 19 10.35 -6.29 9.01
CA ARG A 19 9.91 -6.68 7.66
C ARG A 19 8.42 -7.01 7.64
N GLU A 20 7.94 -7.82 8.57
CA GLU A 20 6.51 -8.17 8.67
C GLU A 20 5.64 -6.92 8.88
N GLU A 21 6.07 -5.98 9.73
CA GLU A 21 5.38 -4.71 9.96
C GLU A 21 5.32 -3.86 8.70
N ILE A 22 6.43 -3.75 7.94
CA ILE A 22 6.49 -2.99 6.69
C ILE A 22 5.59 -3.63 5.62
N GLU A 23 5.64 -4.95 5.45
CA GLU A 23 4.75 -5.66 4.53
C GLU A 23 3.27 -5.47 4.90
N TYR A 24 2.96 -5.43 6.20
CA TYR A 24 1.61 -5.23 6.69
C TYR A 24 1.04 -3.85 6.31
N LEU A 25 1.89 -2.80 6.20
CA LEU A 25 1.43 -1.49 5.71
C LEU A 25 0.78 -1.60 4.32
N ARG A 26 1.39 -2.37 3.41
CA ARG A 26 0.86 -2.54 2.06
C ARG A 26 -0.42 -3.37 2.05
N ARG A 27 -0.53 -4.38 2.90
CA ARG A 27 -1.77 -5.18 3.06
C ARG A 27 -2.91 -4.30 3.61
N LEU A 28 -2.62 -3.44 4.58
CA LEU A 28 -3.58 -2.45 5.10
C LEU A 28 -3.99 -1.43 4.03
N TYR A 29 -3.05 -0.96 3.20
CA TYR A 29 -3.35 -0.08 2.09
C TYR A 29 -4.39 -0.67 1.15
N GLY A 30 -4.23 -1.93 0.71
CA GLY A 30 -5.21 -2.61 -0.15
C GLY A 30 -6.60 -2.65 0.46
N LYS A 31 -6.69 -3.00 1.75
CA LYS A 31 -7.97 -3.02 2.49
C LYS A 31 -8.60 -1.64 2.63
N ALA A 32 -7.80 -0.60 2.89
CA ALA A 32 -8.27 0.77 3.02
C ALA A 32 -8.75 1.33 1.67
N THR A 33 -8.04 1.03 0.59
CA THR A 33 -8.43 1.40 -0.78
C THR A 33 -9.77 0.78 -1.16
N ASP A 34 -9.98 -0.50 -0.89
CA ASP A 34 -11.26 -1.18 -1.12
C ASP A 34 -12.40 -0.62 -0.26
N ALA A 35 -12.08 -0.17 0.96
CA ALA A 35 -13.06 0.47 1.83
C ALA A 35 -13.48 1.85 1.31
N LEU A 36 -12.53 2.68 0.86
CA LEU A 36 -12.79 3.99 0.25
C LEU A 36 -13.61 3.89 -1.05
N GLY A 37 -13.53 2.76 -1.76
CA GLY A 37 -14.34 2.49 -2.95
C GLY A 37 -15.81 2.22 -2.65
N LYS A 38 -16.21 1.98 -1.39
CA LYS A 38 -17.61 1.74 -0.99
C LYS A 38 -18.37 3.05 -0.78
N VAL A 39 -18.68 3.72 -1.89
CA VAL A 39 -19.40 5.02 -1.83
C VAL A 39 -20.73 4.90 -1.10
N GLY A 40 -20.96 5.78 -0.14
CA GLY A 40 -22.18 5.80 0.69
C GLY A 40 -22.09 4.97 1.99
N ASP A 41 -21.07 4.14 2.16
CA ASP A 41 -20.76 3.46 3.41
C ASP A 41 -19.83 4.35 4.26
N LEU A 42 -20.40 5.12 5.18
CA LEU A 42 -19.65 6.05 6.03
C LEU A 42 -18.62 5.32 6.91
N GLN A 43 -18.96 4.15 7.44
CA GLN A 43 -18.06 3.39 8.29
C GLN A 43 -16.86 2.87 7.50
N ALA A 44 -17.06 2.41 6.26
CA ALA A 44 -15.99 2.01 5.38
C ALA A 44 -15.08 3.20 5.00
N THR A 45 -15.68 4.36 4.71
CA THR A 45 -14.92 5.58 4.39
C THR A 45 -14.07 6.03 5.56
N GLU A 46 -14.61 6.07 6.77
CA GLU A 46 -13.87 6.41 8.00
C GLU A 46 -12.72 5.42 8.26
N TYR A 47 -12.97 4.12 8.11
CA TYR A 47 -11.94 3.11 8.24
C TYR A 47 -10.79 3.31 7.24
N GLY A 48 -11.13 3.57 5.97
CA GLY A 48 -10.15 3.79 4.90
C GLY A 48 -9.28 5.01 5.18
N ALA A 49 -9.89 6.15 5.50
CA ALA A 49 -9.20 7.40 5.83
C ALA A 49 -8.30 7.25 7.08
N ALA A 50 -8.82 6.69 8.17
CA ALA A 50 -8.05 6.45 9.39
C ALA A 50 -6.87 5.51 9.15
N THR A 51 -7.04 4.50 8.28
CA THR A 51 -5.96 3.59 7.90
C THR A 51 -4.87 4.32 7.11
N PHE A 52 -5.22 5.21 6.18
CA PHE A 52 -4.22 6.00 5.46
C PHE A 52 -3.43 6.91 6.41
N HIS A 53 -4.07 7.54 7.39
CA HIS A 53 -3.35 8.31 8.43
C HIS A 53 -2.42 7.45 9.29
N ARG A 54 -2.71 6.17 9.46
CA ARG A 54 -1.86 5.24 10.19
C ARG A 54 -0.64 4.81 9.38
N ILE A 55 -0.83 4.44 8.11
CA ILE A 55 0.22 3.82 7.28
C ILE A 55 1.10 4.83 6.56
N PHE A 56 0.62 6.04 6.34
CA PHE A 56 1.34 7.11 5.66
C PHE A 56 1.89 8.13 6.63
N THR A 57 3.02 8.74 6.26
CA THR A 57 3.47 9.97 6.90
C THR A 57 2.59 11.15 6.50
N PRO A 58 2.51 12.23 7.30
CA PRO A 58 1.70 13.41 6.94
C PRO A 58 2.11 14.08 5.63
N ASP A 59 3.38 13.92 5.23
CA ASP A 59 4.00 14.47 4.03
C ASP A 59 4.17 13.44 2.90
N VAL A 60 3.47 12.32 2.97
CA VAL A 60 3.57 11.29 1.93
C VAL A 60 3.32 11.86 0.54
N VAL A 61 4.13 11.43 -0.42
CA VAL A 61 3.89 11.70 -1.84
C VAL A 61 3.50 10.41 -2.53
N VAL A 62 2.37 10.45 -3.24
CA VAL A 62 1.82 9.28 -3.93
C VAL A 62 1.67 9.57 -5.42
N ARG A 63 2.05 8.60 -6.26
CA ARG A 63 1.94 8.67 -7.71
C ARG A 63 1.45 7.35 -8.28
N VAL A 64 0.60 7.44 -9.32
CA VAL A 64 0.24 6.30 -10.17
C VAL A 64 0.63 6.64 -11.60
N THR A 65 1.44 5.80 -12.20
CA THR A 65 2.03 5.98 -13.53
C THR A 65 1.78 4.77 -14.43
N GLY A 66 2.16 4.86 -15.70
CA GLY A 66 2.00 3.75 -16.66
C GLY A 66 0.56 3.55 -17.17
N GLY A 67 -0.41 4.26 -16.64
CA GLY A 67 -1.80 4.23 -17.06
C GLY A 67 -2.19 5.40 -18.00
N PRO A 68 -3.46 5.47 -18.42
CA PRO A 68 -3.94 6.53 -19.30
C PRO A 68 -3.98 7.92 -18.62
N ARG A 69 -3.93 7.94 -17.30
CA ARG A 69 -3.87 9.16 -16.48
C ARG A 69 -2.84 8.96 -15.37
N VAL A 70 -2.09 10.00 -15.10
CA VAL A 70 -1.27 10.10 -13.90
C VAL A 70 -2.18 10.56 -12.76
N LEU A 71 -2.15 9.84 -11.63
CA LEU A 71 -2.81 10.27 -10.40
C LEU A 71 -1.72 10.63 -9.40
N GLU A 72 -1.89 11.73 -8.71
CA GLU A 72 -0.94 12.22 -7.71
C GLU A 72 -1.70 12.73 -6.48
N GLY A 73 -1.06 12.59 -5.31
CA GLY A 73 -1.57 13.12 -4.06
C GLY A 73 -0.43 13.39 -3.09
N SER A 74 -0.63 14.36 -2.21
CA SER A 74 0.30 14.69 -1.12
C SER A 74 -0.47 14.72 0.19
N GLY A 75 0.00 13.90 1.13
CA GLY A 75 -0.68 13.66 2.40
C GLY A 75 -1.83 12.64 2.30
N PRO A 76 -2.19 12.02 3.45
CA PRO A 76 -3.18 10.95 3.49
C PRO A 76 -4.59 11.40 3.07
N ASP A 77 -5.03 12.61 3.43
CA ASP A 77 -6.37 13.11 3.09
C ASP A 77 -6.53 13.35 1.60
N SER A 78 -5.55 14.04 0.98
CA SER A 78 -5.55 14.28 -0.46
C SER A 78 -5.55 12.96 -1.23
N TRP A 79 -4.78 11.97 -0.78
CA TRP A 79 -4.77 10.67 -1.43
C TRP A 79 -6.08 9.90 -1.23
N ALA A 80 -6.71 9.98 -0.07
CA ALA A 80 -8.02 9.37 0.18
C ALA A 80 -9.09 9.95 -0.76
N GLU A 81 -9.07 11.26 -1.00
CA GLU A 81 -9.96 11.92 -1.96
C GLU A 81 -9.71 11.43 -3.40
N VAL A 82 -8.45 11.34 -3.84
CA VAL A 82 -8.08 10.81 -5.16
C VAL A 82 -8.59 9.39 -5.33
N VAL A 83 -8.38 8.51 -4.33
CA VAL A 83 -8.83 7.11 -4.36
C VAL A 83 -10.35 7.03 -4.43
N THR A 84 -11.06 7.76 -3.56
CA THR A 84 -12.53 7.77 -3.56
C THR A 84 -13.08 8.20 -4.91
N ASN A 85 -12.53 9.27 -5.50
CA ASN A 85 -12.96 9.74 -6.83
C ASN A 85 -12.63 8.75 -7.95
N ALA A 86 -11.51 8.03 -7.86
CA ALA A 86 -11.13 7.04 -8.85
C ALA A 86 -11.99 5.77 -8.81
N LEU A 87 -12.55 5.44 -7.62
CA LEU A 87 -13.28 4.19 -7.40
C LEU A 87 -14.80 4.35 -7.32
N LYS A 88 -15.35 5.57 -7.29
CA LYS A 88 -16.76 5.85 -7.02
C LYS A 88 -17.77 5.21 -7.99
N ASP A 89 -17.34 4.91 -9.22
CA ASP A 89 -18.22 4.38 -10.25
C ASP A 89 -18.22 2.83 -10.29
N TYR A 90 -17.40 2.18 -9.46
CA TYR A 90 -17.38 0.73 -9.35
C TYR A 90 -18.34 0.24 -8.27
N GLU A 91 -19.00 -0.89 -8.53
CA GLU A 91 -19.84 -1.59 -7.55
C GLU A 91 -18.99 -2.25 -6.45
N SER A 92 -17.85 -2.80 -6.84
CA SER A 92 -16.90 -3.44 -5.92
C SER A 92 -15.48 -3.37 -6.43
N THR A 93 -14.53 -3.38 -5.48
CA THR A 93 -13.10 -3.45 -5.78
C THR A 93 -12.42 -4.45 -4.87
N GLN A 94 -11.34 -5.04 -5.37
CA GLN A 94 -10.48 -5.92 -4.60
C GLN A 94 -9.03 -5.75 -5.03
N HIS A 95 -8.19 -5.34 -4.08
CA HIS A 95 -6.76 -5.20 -4.26
C HIS A 95 -6.03 -6.40 -3.66
N LEU A 96 -5.52 -7.28 -4.51
CA LEU A 96 -4.66 -8.39 -4.12
C LEU A 96 -3.20 -7.95 -4.17
N ILE A 97 -2.53 -8.01 -3.03
CA ILE A 97 -1.11 -7.66 -2.87
C ILE A 97 -0.31 -8.95 -2.73
N GLY A 98 0.76 -9.07 -3.51
CA GLY A 98 1.63 -10.24 -3.47
C GLY A 98 3.09 -9.91 -3.74
N THR A 99 3.95 -10.94 -3.61
CA THR A 99 5.39 -10.85 -3.92
C THR A 99 6.04 -9.62 -3.31
N GLN A 100 5.91 -9.49 -1.99
CA GLN A 100 6.46 -8.35 -1.26
C GLN A 100 7.94 -8.58 -0.99
N VAL A 101 8.78 -7.61 -1.32
CA VAL A 101 10.22 -7.61 -1.07
C VAL A 101 10.58 -6.33 -0.32
N VAL A 102 11.18 -6.47 0.85
CA VAL A 102 11.63 -5.37 1.70
C VAL A 102 13.14 -5.38 1.79
N GLU A 103 13.75 -4.27 1.42
CA GLU A 103 15.19 -4.03 1.54
C GLU A 103 15.44 -2.86 2.49
N PHE A 104 16.09 -3.15 3.62
CA PHE A 104 16.46 -2.12 4.58
C PHE A 104 17.60 -1.27 4.05
N THR A 105 17.45 0.07 4.14
CA THR A 105 18.48 1.03 3.75
C THR A 105 19.36 1.40 4.94
N ASP A 106 18.75 1.64 6.09
CA ASP A 106 19.41 1.94 7.36
C ASP A 106 18.47 1.53 8.50
N VAL A 107 18.97 0.78 9.48
CA VAL A 107 18.20 0.42 10.69
C VAL A 107 19.12 0.49 11.90
N GLN A 108 18.69 1.22 12.92
CA GLN A 108 19.40 1.38 14.18
C GLN A 108 18.60 0.73 15.31
N PHE A 109 19.31 0.15 16.24
CA PHE A 109 18.72 -0.53 17.38
C PHE A 109 19.23 0.11 18.67
N GLU A 110 18.33 0.34 19.61
CA GLU A 110 18.63 0.79 20.96
C GLU A 110 17.76 0.01 21.94
N ASN A 111 18.37 -0.49 23.03
CA ASN A 111 17.68 -1.23 24.09
C ASN A 111 16.83 -2.42 23.61
N GLY A 112 17.26 -3.11 22.54
CA GLY A 112 16.51 -4.25 21.99
C GLY A 112 15.30 -3.89 21.14
N GLU A 113 15.21 -2.64 20.68
CA GLU A 113 14.13 -2.15 19.81
C GLU A 113 14.70 -1.39 18.62
N VAL A 114 13.89 -1.24 17.53
CA VAL A 114 14.23 -0.34 16.43
C VAL A 114 14.07 1.09 16.94
N SER A 115 15.13 1.89 16.86
CA SER A 115 15.12 3.30 17.26
C SER A 115 15.02 4.26 16.07
N ASN A 116 15.54 3.86 14.92
CA ASN A 116 15.49 4.59 13.66
C ASN A 116 15.61 3.63 12.48
N GLY A 117 15.15 4.04 11.29
CA GLY A 117 15.35 3.20 10.11
C GLY A 117 14.62 3.65 8.86
N GLY A 118 15.12 3.11 7.75
CA GLY A 118 14.51 3.24 6.43
C GLY A 118 14.52 1.91 5.70
N ALA A 119 13.55 1.76 4.79
CA ALA A 119 13.47 0.62 3.90
C ALA A 119 12.82 1.02 2.57
N GLU A 120 13.14 0.26 1.53
CA GLU A 120 12.41 0.24 0.28
C GLU A 120 11.62 -1.07 0.18
N MET A 121 10.39 -0.98 -0.28
CA MET A 121 9.54 -2.16 -0.51
C MET A 121 9.00 -2.14 -1.92
N SER A 122 9.06 -3.28 -2.60
CA SER A 122 8.28 -3.51 -3.81
C SER A 122 7.21 -4.57 -3.57
N SER A 123 6.07 -4.45 -4.28
CA SER A 123 5.01 -5.46 -4.21
C SER A 123 4.16 -5.48 -5.47
N TYR A 124 3.71 -6.67 -5.86
CA TYR A 124 2.82 -6.80 -7.01
C TYR A 124 1.38 -6.53 -6.64
N LEU A 125 0.69 -5.86 -7.56
CA LEU A 125 -0.74 -5.59 -7.50
C LEU A 125 -1.46 -6.41 -8.55
N GLN A 126 -2.56 -7.05 -8.13
CA GLN A 126 -3.65 -7.44 -9.00
C GLN A 126 -4.94 -6.84 -8.44
N ALA A 127 -5.50 -5.84 -9.11
CA ALA A 127 -6.71 -5.19 -8.66
C ALA A 127 -7.87 -5.47 -9.61
N TRP A 128 -9.01 -5.84 -9.03
CA TRP A 128 -10.28 -6.05 -9.73
C TRP A 128 -11.23 -4.92 -9.37
N HIS A 129 -11.82 -4.32 -10.41
CA HIS A 129 -12.81 -3.25 -10.28
C HIS A 129 -14.02 -3.66 -11.09
N ALA A 130 -15.10 -4.04 -10.43
CA ALA A 130 -16.33 -4.50 -11.08
C ALA A 130 -17.35 -3.37 -11.20
N TRP A 131 -17.98 -3.26 -12.37
CA TRP A 131 -19.13 -2.38 -12.58
C TRP A 131 -20.46 -3.11 -12.39
N PRO A 132 -21.57 -2.36 -12.20
CA PRO A 132 -22.91 -2.96 -12.04
C PRO A 132 -23.38 -3.80 -13.25
N ASP A 133 -22.87 -3.52 -14.43
CA ASP A 133 -23.16 -4.27 -15.67
C ASP A 133 -22.38 -5.57 -15.78
N ARG A 134 -21.68 -5.98 -14.73
CA ARG A 134 -20.82 -7.18 -14.65
C ARG A 134 -19.60 -7.13 -15.56
N SER A 135 -19.25 -5.98 -16.08
CA SER A 135 -17.91 -5.79 -16.65
C SER A 135 -16.88 -5.56 -15.51
N ALA A 136 -15.63 -5.85 -15.78
CA ALA A 136 -14.54 -5.65 -14.84
C ALA A 136 -13.32 -5.04 -15.52
N ARG A 137 -12.67 -4.12 -14.80
CA ARG A 137 -11.33 -3.64 -15.12
C ARG A 137 -10.34 -4.34 -14.18
N ILE A 138 -9.37 -5.00 -14.78
CA ILE A 138 -8.28 -5.68 -14.07
C ILE A 138 -7.02 -4.86 -14.28
N VAL A 139 -6.35 -4.51 -13.20
CA VAL A 139 -5.09 -3.77 -13.21
C VAL A 139 -4.00 -4.65 -12.65
N LEU A 140 -2.92 -4.81 -13.40
CA LEU A 140 -1.68 -5.38 -12.93
C LEU A 140 -0.65 -4.25 -12.80
N GLY A 141 0.11 -4.25 -11.72
CA GLY A 141 1.11 -3.23 -11.48
C GLY A 141 2.10 -3.61 -10.38
N THR A 142 3.05 -2.73 -10.16
CA THR A 142 4.03 -2.85 -9.08
C THR A 142 4.01 -1.58 -8.25
N TYR A 143 3.90 -1.74 -6.96
CA TYR A 143 4.15 -0.66 -6.00
C TYR A 143 5.64 -0.60 -5.68
N TYR A 144 6.15 0.61 -5.58
CA TYR A 144 7.46 0.96 -5.05
C TYR A 144 7.26 1.95 -3.92
N ASP A 145 7.63 1.53 -2.71
CA ASP A 145 7.42 2.29 -1.49
C ASP A 145 8.75 2.63 -0.84
N LYS A 146 8.86 3.86 -0.33
CA LYS A 146 9.90 4.22 0.63
C LYS A 146 9.28 4.38 2.00
N VAL A 147 9.89 3.71 2.96
CA VAL A 147 9.36 3.56 4.31
C VAL A 147 10.37 4.11 5.30
N ARG A 148 9.90 4.79 6.33
CA ARG A 148 10.73 5.26 7.44
C ARG A 148 10.12 4.90 8.79
N PHE A 149 10.97 4.67 9.76
CA PHE A 149 10.56 4.43 11.14
C PHE A 149 10.30 5.76 11.86
N ASN A 150 9.21 5.80 12.61
CA ASN A 150 8.87 6.90 13.51
C ASN A 150 8.73 6.32 14.93
N PRO A 151 9.51 6.78 15.93
CA PRO A 151 9.46 6.22 17.29
C PRO A 151 8.08 6.26 17.94
N ALA A 152 7.21 7.20 17.57
CA ALA A 152 5.87 7.32 18.12
C ALA A 152 4.79 6.53 17.36
N LYS A 153 5.05 6.14 16.10
CA LYS A 153 4.03 5.57 15.20
C LYS A 153 4.45 4.24 14.54
N GLY A 154 5.72 3.84 14.68
CA GLY A 154 6.29 2.70 13.95
C GLY A 154 6.63 3.03 12.50
N TRP A 155 6.66 2.02 11.65
CA TRP A 155 6.95 2.17 10.22
C TRP A 155 5.82 2.87 9.49
N GLN A 156 6.18 3.82 8.61
CA GLN A 156 5.22 4.54 7.76
C GLN A 156 5.79 4.75 6.36
N ILE A 157 4.93 4.69 5.34
CA ILE A 157 5.27 4.98 3.95
C ILE A 157 5.30 6.50 3.78
N TYR A 158 6.39 7.06 3.23
CA TYR A 158 6.53 8.49 2.94
C TYR A 158 6.61 8.82 1.44
N ASP A 159 6.87 7.82 0.59
CA ASP A 159 6.83 7.93 -0.88
C ASP A 159 6.26 6.64 -1.44
N MET A 160 5.27 6.72 -2.31
CA MET A 160 4.63 5.59 -2.94
C MET A 160 4.48 5.84 -4.44
N THR A 161 4.94 4.91 -5.25
CA THR A 161 4.65 4.90 -6.68
C THR A 161 4.00 3.58 -7.07
N LEU A 162 2.83 3.64 -7.71
CA LEU A 162 2.24 2.51 -8.42
C LEU A 162 2.55 2.67 -9.91
N GLU A 163 3.25 1.71 -10.46
CA GLU A 163 3.49 1.62 -11.90
C GLU A 163 2.60 0.53 -12.51
N TYR A 164 1.72 0.92 -13.45
CA TYR A 164 0.88 -0.03 -14.15
C TYR A 164 1.69 -0.84 -15.15
N THR A 165 1.57 -2.16 -15.07
CA THR A 165 2.13 -3.09 -16.04
C THR A 165 1.15 -3.37 -17.16
N SER A 166 -0.13 -3.57 -16.81
CA SER A 166 -1.19 -3.91 -17.77
C SER A 166 -2.55 -3.53 -17.21
N VAL A 167 -3.46 -3.21 -18.11
CA VAL A 167 -4.88 -2.99 -17.81
C VAL A 167 -5.71 -3.79 -18.80
N GLU A 168 -6.65 -4.57 -18.31
CA GLU A 168 -7.57 -5.38 -19.10
C GLU A 168 -9.01 -5.04 -18.73
N HIS A 169 -9.90 -5.08 -19.72
CA HIS A 169 -11.35 -5.01 -19.53
C HIS A 169 -11.97 -6.37 -19.91
N ARG A 170 -12.81 -6.88 -19.05
CA ARG A 170 -13.51 -8.16 -19.28
C ARG A 170 -14.99 -8.03 -19.00
N GLN A 171 -15.80 -8.75 -19.79
CA GLN A 171 -17.17 -9.08 -19.43
C GLN A 171 -17.15 -10.35 -18.59
N MET A 172 -17.64 -10.26 -17.35
CA MET A 172 -17.71 -11.43 -16.47
C MET A 172 -18.92 -12.28 -16.84
N GLY A 173 -18.73 -13.61 -16.84
CA GLY A 173 -19.78 -14.57 -17.10
C GLY A 173 -20.88 -14.58 -16.02
N GLU A 174 -21.99 -15.29 -16.27
CA GLU A 174 -23.01 -15.51 -15.25
C GLU A 174 -22.43 -16.32 -14.08
N ALA A 175 -22.77 -15.93 -12.85
CA ALA A 175 -22.51 -16.79 -11.71
C ALA A 175 -23.44 -18.01 -11.84
N THR A 176 -22.84 -19.18 -12.07
CA THR A 176 -23.55 -20.47 -12.09
C THR A 176 -23.84 -20.95 -10.68
#